data_64658182c95699fdd7ebc412b40aa321
#
_entry.id   64658182c95699fdd7ebc412b40aa321
#
_cell.length_a   1.000
_cell.length_b   1.000
_cell.length_c   1.000
_cell.angle_alpha   90.00
_cell.angle_beta   90.00
_cell.angle_gamma   90.00
#
_symmetry.space_group_name_H-M   'P 1'
#
loop_
_entity.id
_entity.type
_entity.pdbx_description
1 polymer ?
#
loop_
_entity_poly.entity_id
_entity_poly.type
_entity_poly.pdbx_seq_one_letter_code
_entity_poly.pdbx_strand_id
1 'polypeptide(L)'
;MKISARNQFEGTISSVVEGSVNGVVSIDFEGYAIKADITMESIKGLELAEGKKAFAIVKASNVMFAAGSEPIKNISARNQLVGTIISIKEGAVNGHVALELADGNKVIGSITNEAIESLGLVEGEKAVAIIKSTDVMVGVE
;
A
#
# COMPACT_ATOMS: atom_id res chain seq x y z
N MET A 1 3.82 -4.08 15.54
CA MET A 1 3.89 -2.61 15.74
C MET A 1 2.51 -2.07 16.08
N LYS A 2 2.40 -1.31 17.14
CA LYS A 2 1.11 -0.79 17.63
C LYS A 2 0.92 0.66 17.16
N ILE A 3 0.32 0.80 15.99
CA ILE A 3 0.06 2.10 15.36
C ILE A 3 -1.33 2.06 14.72
N SER A 4 -1.98 3.20 14.60
CA SER A 4 -3.36 3.27 14.09
C SER A 4 -3.49 3.11 12.57
N ALA A 5 -2.40 3.08 11.84
CA ALA A 5 -2.46 2.82 10.41
C ALA A 5 -3.04 1.43 10.14
N ARG A 6 -4.03 1.36 9.24
CA ARG A 6 -4.76 0.12 8.97
C ARG A 6 -3.96 -0.90 8.18
N ASN A 7 -2.96 -0.45 7.43
CA ASN A 7 -2.16 -1.31 6.56
C ASN A 7 -0.74 -1.39 7.05
N GLN A 8 -0.34 -2.58 7.46
CA GLN A 8 1.01 -2.86 7.94
C GLN A 8 1.45 -4.20 7.33
N PHE A 9 2.40 -4.14 6.41
CA PHE A 9 2.88 -5.33 5.72
C PHE A 9 4.31 -5.62 6.15
N GLU A 10 4.50 -6.73 6.85
CA GLU A 10 5.82 -7.17 7.26
C GLU A 10 6.51 -7.86 6.10
N GLY A 11 7.73 -7.46 5.81
CA GLY A 11 8.50 -8.06 4.73
C GLY A 11 9.98 -7.87 4.92
N THR A 12 10.72 -8.10 3.86
CA THR A 12 12.18 -7.99 3.84
C THR A 12 12.58 -6.93 2.84
N ILE A 13 13.49 -6.06 3.22
CA ILE A 13 14.01 -5.03 2.33
C ILE A 13 14.82 -5.72 1.22
N SER A 14 14.39 -5.53 -0.02
CA SER A 14 15.07 -6.09 -1.19
C SER A 14 16.03 -5.11 -1.84
N SER A 15 15.82 -3.81 -1.67
CA SER A 15 16.74 -2.80 -2.20
C SER A 15 16.57 -1.48 -1.47
N VAL A 16 17.68 -0.72 -1.43
CA VAL A 16 17.69 0.67 -0.97
C VAL A 16 18.42 1.47 -2.03
N VAL A 17 17.72 2.36 -2.70
CA VAL A 17 18.31 3.25 -3.70
C VAL A 17 18.48 4.62 -3.06
N GLU A 18 19.73 5.01 -2.80
CA GLU A 18 20.02 6.26 -2.12
C GLU A 18 20.04 7.45 -3.07
N GLY A 19 19.43 8.54 -2.63
CA GLY A 19 19.52 9.83 -3.29
C GLY A 19 20.22 10.83 -2.38
N SER A 20 20.19 12.10 -2.74
CA SER A 20 20.82 13.15 -1.92
C SER A 20 19.98 13.53 -0.70
N VAL A 21 18.66 13.60 -0.87
CA VAL A 21 17.72 13.98 0.19
C VAL A 21 16.79 12.82 0.54
N ASN A 22 16.25 12.16 -0.47
CA ASN A 22 15.36 11.01 -0.31
C ASN A 22 15.98 9.77 -0.93
N GLY A 23 15.52 8.62 -0.49
CA GLY A 23 15.84 7.34 -1.09
C GLY A 23 14.58 6.49 -1.26
N VAL A 24 14.69 5.43 -2.03
CA VAL A 24 13.59 4.50 -2.27
C VAL A 24 13.92 3.15 -1.67
N VAL A 25 13.10 2.71 -0.75
CA VAL A 25 13.22 1.41 -0.10
C VAL A 25 12.14 0.47 -0.67
N SER A 26 12.55 -0.69 -1.14
CA SER A 26 11.62 -1.72 -1.60
C SER A 26 11.48 -2.79 -0.53
N ILE A 27 10.26 -3.09 -0.16
CA ILE A 27 9.95 -4.13 0.84
C ILE A 27 9.16 -5.22 0.13
N ASP A 28 9.70 -6.44 0.15
CA ASP A 28 9.06 -7.61 -0.45
C ASP A 28 8.34 -8.42 0.61
N PHE A 29 7.10 -8.82 0.30
CA PHE A 29 6.30 -9.70 1.14
C PHE A 29 5.48 -10.64 0.27
N GLU A 30 5.71 -11.95 0.42
CA GLU A 30 4.90 -13.01 -0.22
C GLU A 30 4.65 -12.79 -1.73
N GLY A 31 5.68 -12.39 -2.48
CA GLY A 31 5.57 -12.18 -3.93
C GLY A 31 5.09 -10.79 -4.34
N TYR A 32 4.77 -9.95 -3.39
CA TYR A 32 4.45 -8.53 -3.63
C TYR A 32 5.64 -7.66 -3.22
N ALA A 33 5.71 -6.48 -3.79
CA ALA A 33 6.72 -5.50 -3.40
C ALA A 33 6.04 -4.13 -3.22
N ILE A 34 6.41 -3.42 -2.17
CA ILE A 34 5.98 -2.04 -1.95
C ILE A 34 7.23 -1.17 -1.87
N LYS A 35 7.20 -0.07 -2.62
CA LYS A 35 8.26 0.93 -2.64
C LYS A 35 7.86 2.11 -1.76
N ALA A 36 8.79 2.55 -0.93
CA ALA A 36 8.63 3.71 -0.07
C ALA A 36 9.68 4.75 -0.42
N ASP A 37 9.23 5.95 -0.75
CA ASP A 37 10.11 7.09 -0.99
C ASP A 37 10.17 7.90 0.31
N ILE A 38 11.28 7.79 1.03
CA ILE A 38 11.45 8.38 2.36
C ILE A 38 12.76 9.16 2.43
N THR A 39 12.93 9.93 3.49
CA THR A 39 14.15 10.73 3.63
C THR A 39 15.37 9.87 3.89
N MET A 40 16.53 10.33 3.41
CA MET A 40 17.80 9.66 3.70
C MET A 40 18.09 9.67 5.20
N GLU A 41 17.63 10.70 5.90
CA GLU A 41 17.73 10.76 7.36
C GLU A 41 17.02 9.57 8.02
N SER A 42 15.81 9.24 7.56
CA SER A 42 15.06 8.09 8.06
C SER A 42 15.76 6.78 7.70
N ILE A 43 16.26 6.67 6.48
CA ILE A 43 16.97 5.45 6.06
C ILE A 43 18.17 5.18 6.97
N LYS A 44 18.94 6.21 7.25
CA LYS A 44 20.13 6.09 8.12
C LYS A 44 19.75 5.88 9.57
N GLY A 45 18.77 6.64 10.06
CA GLY A 45 18.33 6.56 11.45
C GLY A 45 17.74 5.21 11.83
N LEU A 46 17.04 4.58 10.92
CA LEU A 46 16.47 3.25 11.12
C LEU A 46 17.39 2.13 10.66
N GLU A 47 18.56 2.49 10.13
CA GLU A 47 19.57 1.53 9.63
C GLU A 47 18.98 0.57 8.60
N LEU A 48 18.20 1.10 7.65
CA LEU A 48 17.55 0.29 6.63
C LEU A 48 18.59 -0.20 5.60
N ALA A 49 18.58 -1.52 5.37
CA ALA A 49 19.51 -2.16 4.45
C ALA A 49 18.88 -3.43 3.87
N GLU A 50 19.39 -3.87 2.73
CA GLU A 50 18.96 -5.13 2.13
C GLU A 50 19.04 -6.28 3.13
N GLY A 51 18.03 -7.12 3.13
CA GLY A 51 17.94 -8.28 4.00
C GLY A 51 17.32 -8.01 5.37
N LYS A 52 17.17 -6.74 5.75
CA LYS A 52 16.58 -6.38 7.03
C LYS A 52 15.06 -6.50 6.97
N LYS A 53 14.45 -6.98 8.05
CA LYS A 53 13.00 -7.02 8.16
C LYS A 53 12.45 -5.62 8.45
N ALA A 54 11.34 -5.28 7.81
CA ALA A 54 10.72 -3.98 7.99
C ALA A 54 9.21 -4.09 7.71
N PHE A 55 8.49 -3.07 8.14
CA PHE A 55 7.07 -2.94 7.88
C PHE A 55 6.85 -1.80 6.88
N ALA A 56 6.04 -2.08 5.85
CA ALA A 56 5.47 -1.03 5.02
C ALA A 56 4.16 -0.62 5.66
N ILE A 57 4.01 0.65 5.98
CA ILE A 57 2.87 1.16 6.75
C ILE A 57 2.16 2.22 5.91
N VAL A 58 0.85 2.05 5.72
CA VAL A 58 0.06 2.96 4.89
C VAL A 58 -1.28 3.27 5.57
N LYS A 59 -1.62 4.54 5.65
CA LYS A 59 -2.93 4.96 6.14
C LYS A 59 -4.00 4.58 5.13
N ALA A 60 -5.15 4.14 5.61
CA ALA A 60 -6.27 3.78 4.75
C ALA A 60 -6.71 4.94 3.84
N SER A 61 -6.61 6.17 4.32
CA SER A 61 -6.97 7.36 3.53
C SER A 61 -6.01 7.66 2.37
N ASN A 62 -4.86 7.00 2.34
CA ASN A 62 -3.88 7.16 1.27
C ASN A 62 -3.94 6.06 0.21
N VAL A 63 -4.89 5.15 0.33
CA VAL A 63 -5.08 4.07 -0.64
C VAL A 63 -6.15 4.49 -1.65
N MET A 64 -5.79 4.44 -2.93
CA MET A 64 -6.71 4.63 -4.03
C MET A 64 -7.08 3.28 -4.62
N PHE A 65 -8.21 3.20 -5.29
CA PHE A 65 -8.62 1.98 -5.99
C PHE A 65 -8.93 2.26 -7.45
N ALA A 66 -8.65 1.27 -8.27
CA ALA A 66 -9.13 1.21 -9.64
C ALA A 66 -9.88 -0.11 -9.82
N ALA A 67 -10.96 -0.07 -10.60
CA ALA A 67 -11.65 -1.30 -10.98
C ALA A 67 -10.82 -2.06 -12.01
N GLY A 68 -10.94 -3.39 -12.00
CA GLY A 68 -10.25 -4.22 -12.97
C GLY A 68 -9.25 -5.17 -12.34
N SER A 69 -8.67 -6.01 -13.18
CA SER A 69 -7.80 -7.10 -12.77
C SER A 69 -6.33 -6.89 -13.11
N GLU A 70 -5.97 -5.73 -13.64
CA GLU A 70 -4.59 -5.44 -14.04
C GLU A 70 -4.17 -4.05 -13.59
N PRO A 71 -2.88 -3.85 -13.27
CA PRO A 71 -2.36 -2.53 -12.93
C PRO A 71 -2.58 -1.53 -14.07
N ILE A 72 -2.75 -0.27 -13.69
CA ILE A 72 -2.87 0.83 -14.66
C ILE A 72 -1.47 1.18 -15.16
N LYS A 73 -1.31 1.26 -16.48
CA LYS A 73 0.01 1.49 -17.09
C LYS A 73 0.38 2.96 -17.25
N ASN A 74 -0.60 3.84 -17.27
CA ASN A 74 -0.40 5.23 -17.65
C ASN A 74 -0.44 6.21 -16.46
N ILE A 75 -0.09 5.75 -15.28
CA ILE A 75 0.03 6.62 -14.10
C ILE A 75 1.38 6.41 -13.43
N SER A 76 1.83 7.42 -12.72
CA SER A 76 3.14 7.41 -12.07
C SER A 76 3.17 6.73 -10.70
N ALA A 77 2.03 6.28 -10.19
CA ALA A 77 1.98 5.60 -8.89
C ALA A 77 2.78 4.30 -8.94
N ARG A 78 3.73 4.16 -8.02
CA ARG A 78 4.70 3.06 -8.02
C ARG A 78 4.12 1.76 -7.48
N ASN A 79 3.14 1.85 -6.59
CA ASN A 79 2.62 0.68 -5.90
C ASN A 79 1.20 0.39 -6.37
N GLN A 80 1.03 -0.74 -7.03
CA GLN A 80 -0.27 -1.19 -7.52
C GLN A 80 -0.43 -2.66 -7.18
N LEU A 81 -1.38 -2.96 -6.29
CA LEU A 81 -1.58 -4.29 -5.76
C LEU A 81 -2.95 -4.81 -6.21
N VAL A 82 -2.94 -5.85 -7.02
CA VAL A 82 -4.17 -6.47 -7.53
C VAL A 82 -4.69 -7.48 -6.51
N GLY A 83 -5.97 -7.44 -6.24
CA GLY A 83 -6.60 -8.38 -5.32
C GLY A 83 -8.09 -8.51 -5.57
N THR A 84 -8.77 -9.12 -4.63
CA THR A 84 -10.23 -9.35 -4.69
C THR A 84 -10.90 -8.57 -3.56
N ILE A 85 -11.94 -7.84 -3.87
CA ILE A 85 -12.71 -7.09 -2.88
C ILE A 85 -13.48 -8.09 -2.01
N ILE A 86 -13.20 -8.08 -0.70
CA ILE A 86 -13.86 -9.00 0.24
C ILE A 86 -14.86 -8.30 1.14
N SER A 87 -14.81 -6.97 1.23
CA SER A 87 -15.71 -6.23 2.12
C SER A 87 -15.80 -4.78 1.65
N ILE A 88 -17.02 -4.25 1.67
CA ILE A 88 -17.29 -2.83 1.46
C ILE A 88 -18.23 -2.40 2.57
N LYS A 89 -17.80 -1.44 3.37
CA LYS A 89 -18.61 -0.88 4.47
C LYS A 89 -18.78 0.61 4.24
N GLU A 90 -19.97 1.00 3.84
CA GLU A 90 -20.27 2.41 3.59
C GLU A 90 -20.66 3.11 4.89
N GLY A 91 -20.06 4.29 5.11
CA GLY A 91 -20.46 5.19 6.18
C GLY A 91 -21.37 6.29 5.63
N ALA A 92 -21.38 7.43 6.29
CA ALA A 92 -22.23 8.56 5.85
C ALA A 92 -21.71 9.21 4.56
N VAL A 93 -20.40 9.37 4.44
CA VAL A 93 -19.75 9.99 3.27
C VAL A 93 -18.67 9.10 2.70
N ASN A 94 -17.85 8.50 3.56
CA ASN A 94 -16.77 7.60 3.16
C ASN A 94 -17.11 6.17 3.48
N GLY A 95 -16.51 5.26 2.71
CA GLY A 95 -16.60 3.83 2.95
C GLY A 95 -15.21 3.22 3.08
N HIS A 96 -15.16 2.04 3.67
CA HIS A 96 -13.94 1.25 3.77
C HIS A 96 -14.04 0.06 2.84
N VAL A 97 -13.06 -0.08 1.97
CA VAL A 97 -12.95 -1.20 1.04
C VAL A 97 -11.77 -2.05 1.48
N ALA A 98 -12.02 -3.34 1.67
CA ALA A 98 -10.96 -4.31 1.98
C ALA A 98 -10.69 -5.16 0.75
N LEU A 99 -9.43 -5.16 0.31
CA LEU A 99 -8.95 -5.92 -0.83
C LEU A 99 -8.04 -7.02 -0.31
N GLU A 100 -8.33 -8.27 -0.66
CA GLU A 100 -7.48 -9.39 -0.28
C GLU A 100 -6.52 -9.73 -1.41
N LEU A 101 -5.22 -9.75 -1.08
CA LEU A 101 -4.17 -10.13 -2.02
C LEU A 101 -4.05 -11.65 -2.09
N ALA A 102 -3.34 -12.15 -3.10
CA ALA A 102 -3.19 -13.59 -3.32
C ALA A 102 -2.53 -14.33 -2.14
N ASP A 103 -1.71 -13.63 -1.35
CA ASP A 103 -1.04 -14.21 -0.19
C ASP A 103 -1.89 -14.19 1.10
N GLY A 104 -3.11 -13.66 1.03
CA GLY A 104 -3.99 -13.52 2.18
C GLY A 104 -3.86 -12.20 2.94
N ASN A 105 -2.87 -11.37 2.63
CA ASN A 105 -2.78 -10.03 3.18
C ASN A 105 -3.95 -9.18 2.69
N LYS A 106 -4.36 -8.22 3.51
CA LYS A 106 -5.48 -7.34 3.18
C LYS A 106 -5.02 -5.90 3.10
N VAL A 107 -5.51 -5.21 2.08
CA VAL A 107 -5.30 -3.77 1.92
C VAL A 107 -6.62 -3.07 2.19
N ILE A 108 -6.63 -2.16 3.14
CA ILE A 108 -7.84 -1.42 3.51
C ILE A 108 -7.68 0.02 3.04
N GLY A 109 -8.64 0.48 2.27
CA GLY A 109 -8.68 1.86 1.82
C GLY A 109 -9.97 2.53 2.28
N SER A 110 -9.86 3.83 2.60
CA SER A 110 -11.00 4.68 2.91
C SER A 110 -11.18 5.65 1.76
N ILE A 111 -12.28 5.50 1.04
CA ILE A 111 -12.62 6.34 -0.11
C ILE A 111 -14.06 6.81 0.02
N THR A 112 -14.48 7.77 -0.81
CA THR A 112 -15.85 8.27 -0.73
C THR A 112 -16.85 7.23 -1.24
N ASN A 113 -18.05 7.23 -0.68
CA ASN A 113 -19.12 6.38 -1.17
C ASN A 113 -19.40 6.64 -2.65
N GLU A 114 -19.29 7.91 -3.07
CA GLU A 114 -19.45 8.29 -4.47
C GLU A 114 -18.44 7.56 -5.36
N ALA A 115 -17.15 7.48 -4.91
CA ALA A 115 -16.12 6.78 -5.67
C ALA A 115 -16.43 5.28 -5.76
N ILE A 116 -16.89 4.67 -4.67
CA ILE A 116 -17.26 3.25 -4.65
C ILE A 116 -18.33 2.98 -5.71
N GLU A 117 -19.35 3.82 -5.76
CA GLU A 117 -20.46 3.68 -6.71
C GLU A 117 -20.02 3.94 -8.15
N SER A 118 -19.30 5.04 -8.40
CA SER A 118 -18.90 5.41 -9.75
C SER A 118 -17.91 4.42 -10.36
N LEU A 119 -17.08 3.79 -9.55
CA LEU A 119 -16.15 2.75 -10.02
C LEU A 119 -16.81 1.38 -10.13
N GLY A 120 -18.01 1.24 -9.61
CA GLY A 120 -18.71 -0.04 -9.62
C GLY A 120 -18.00 -1.12 -8.79
N LEU A 121 -17.40 -0.73 -7.67
CA LEU A 121 -16.71 -1.70 -6.82
C LEU A 121 -17.71 -2.60 -6.10
N VAL A 122 -17.50 -3.91 -6.22
CA VAL A 122 -18.43 -4.92 -5.69
C VAL A 122 -17.64 -6.04 -5.04
N GLU A 123 -18.13 -6.56 -3.93
CA GLU A 123 -17.54 -7.73 -3.28
C GLU A 123 -17.44 -8.90 -4.25
N GLY A 124 -16.32 -9.60 -4.22
CA GLY A 124 -16.03 -10.73 -5.09
C GLY A 124 -15.32 -10.37 -6.38
N GLU A 125 -15.27 -9.09 -6.75
CA GLU A 125 -14.62 -8.66 -7.97
C GLU A 125 -13.17 -8.23 -7.74
N LYS A 126 -12.39 -8.24 -8.81
CA LYS A 126 -10.99 -7.79 -8.78
C LYS A 126 -10.91 -6.26 -8.77
N ALA A 127 -9.95 -5.76 -8.05
CA ALA A 127 -9.61 -4.34 -8.05
C ALA A 127 -8.12 -4.16 -7.83
N VAL A 128 -7.64 -2.96 -8.05
CA VAL A 128 -6.25 -2.60 -7.86
C VAL A 128 -6.15 -1.54 -6.78
N ALA A 129 -5.38 -1.83 -5.74
CA ALA A 129 -5.04 -0.83 -4.73
C ALA A 129 -3.82 -0.06 -5.21
N ILE A 130 -3.91 1.26 -5.22
CA ILE A 130 -2.88 2.15 -5.74
C ILE A 130 -2.38 3.04 -4.61
N ILE A 131 -1.07 3.02 -4.36
CA ILE A 131 -0.46 3.74 -3.25
C ILE A 131 0.75 4.50 -3.77
N LYS A 132 0.79 5.81 -3.54
CA LYS A 132 1.96 6.61 -3.87
C LYS A 132 3.12 6.21 -2.97
N SER A 133 4.31 6.09 -3.54
CA SER A 133 5.49 5.72 -2.76
C SER A 133 5.81 6.73 -1.65
N THR A 134 5.44 7.99 -1.84
CA THR A 134 5.62 9.04 -0.82
C THR A 134 4.63 8.93 0.34
N ASP A 135 3.59 8.13 0.20
CA ASP A 135 2.61 7.89 1.27
C ASP A 135 2.90 6.63 2.09
N VAL A 136 3.97 5.92 1.76
CA VAL A 136 4.38 4.71 2.47
C VAL A 136 5.40 5.08 3.54
N MET A 137 5.10 4.70 4.76
CA MET A 137 6.05 4.80 5.87
C MET A 137 6.78 3.46 6.03
N VAL A 138 7.97 3.51 6.57
CA VAL A 138 8.75 2.30 6.89
C VAL A 138 8.99 2.27 8.39
N GLY A 139 8.70 1.13 9.00
CA GLY A 139 8.95 0.93 10.41
C GLY A 139 9.79 -0.32 10.65
N VAL A 140 10.45 -0.35 11.78
CA VAL A 140 11.17 -1.54 12.26
C VAL A 140 10.76 -1.81 13.70
N GLU A 141 10.83 -3.07 14.13
CA GLU A 141 10.58 -3.44 15.52
C GLU A 141 11.70 -2.98 16.43
#